data_17b1a62da78a7444b2cb798deb3c4190
#
_entry.id   17b1a62da78a7444b2cb798deb3c4190
#
_cell.length_a   1.000
_cell.length_b   1.000
_cell.length_c   1.000
_cell.angle_alpha   90.00
_cell.angle_beta   90.00
_cell.angle_gamma   90.00
#
_symmetry.space_group_name_H-M   'P 1'
#
loop_
_entity.id
_entity.type
_entity.pdbx_description
1 polymer ?
#
loop_
_entity_poly.entity_id
_entity_poly.type
_entity_poly.pdbx_seq_one_letter_code
_entity_poly.pdbx_strand_id
1 'polypeptide(L)'
;MGTPVLIPGAPVVTETRGSGAADIDRDASTQVTIKCQGCGAEIVVDTSESMTARCHWCRQMLSIENQIPNGAVPDILLPFLLSKDQARAKIEAFAKKRSFYANKQFKAEFSTENILGVYLPYLVVDALTHNSLNGTAGKVVRTYTRGSGDNKETYYDIDHYSVGRNFDLAISGLTIEASSDKLNVDPTSNTNNIINTIMPFDMENAIAYNGNYLKGFTSERRDMNIDQVHCLATTQIGDIARHQAKQTVSLYSAGTRWEKENTDIRGTTWRSAYLPVWLYSYLEVKKNGTQLLHYVAVNARTGETMGSIPVNTARLLVVSAIVEVIALPIGIALIALGVLGL
;
A
#
# COMPACT_ATOMS: atom_id res chain seq x y z
N MET A 1 4.52 -8.54 2.49
CA MET A 1 5.02 -8.53 3.88
C MET A 1 6.21 -9.48 3.95
N GLY A 2 7.36 -9.03 4.51
CA GLY A 2 8.50 -9.90 4.75
C GLY A 2 8.11 -11.05 5.67
N THR A 3 8.71 -12.23 5.48
CA THR A 3 8.43 -13.40 6.31
C THR A 3 9.22 -13.28 7.62
N PRO A 4 8.59 -13.12 8.79
CA PRO A 4 9.31 -13.03 10.07
C PRO A 4 9.86 -14.40 10.46
N VAL A 5 11.12 -14.44 10.86
CA VAL A 5 11.80 -15.63 11.37
C VAL A 5 12.41 -15.30 12.74
N LEU A 6 12.18 -16.14 13.74
CA LEU A 6 12.80 -16.01 15.06
C LEU A 6 14.22 -16.55 15.03
N ILE A 7 15.21 -15.71 15.37
CA ILE A 7 16.64 -16.07 15.40
C ILE A 7 17.19 -15.79 16.80
N PRO A 8 17.47 -16.81 17.61
CA PRO A 8 18.08 -16.62 18.93
C PRO A 8 19.52 -16.09 18.81
N GLY A 9 19.83 -15.04 19.57
CA GLY A 9 21.22 -14.55 19.70
C GLY A 9 21.81 -13.92 18.45
N ALA A 10 20.98 -13.25 17.61
CA ALA A 10 21.46 -12.57 16.41
C ALA A 10 22.60 -11.58 16.73
N PRO A 11 23.71 -11.59 15.96
CA PRO A 11 24.81 -10.65 16.16
C PRO A 11 24.36 -9.21 15.87
N VAL A 12 25.00 -8.24 16.51
CA VAL A 12 24.81 -6.82 16.19
C VAL A 12 25.31 -6.59 14.78
N VAL A 13 24.43 -6.18 13.88
CA VAL A 13 24.74 -5.88 12.49
C VAL A 13 24.60 -4.37 12.29
N THR A 14 25.62 -3.76 11.72
CA THR A 14 25.59 -2.35 11.34
C THR A 14 24.68 -2.13 10.13
N GLU A 15 24.20 -0.90 9.95
CA GLU A 15 23.45 -0.53 8.75
C GLU A 15 24.33 -0.72 7.50
N THR A 16 23.80 -1.45 6.53
CA THR A 16 24.42 -1.62 5.20
C THR A 16 23.47 -1.10 4.14
N ARG A 17 24.04 -0.48 3.09
CA ARG A 17 23.28 0.07 1.99
C ARG A 17 23.80 -0.49 0.67
N GLY A 18 22.88 -0.92 -0.21
CA GLY A 18 23.19 -1.19 -1.61
C GLY A 18 23.58 0.12 -2.32
N SER A 19 24.27 0.00 -3.44
CA SER A 19 24.68 1.17 -4.25
C SER A 19 23.48 1.98 -4.75
N GLY A 20 22.38 1.29 -5.08
CA GLY A 20 21.12 1.92 -5.51
C GLY A 20 20.32 2.52 -4.36
N ALA A 21 20.61 2.15 -3.11
CA ALA A 21 20.00 2.73 -1.93
C ALA A 21 20.83 3.88 -1.31
N ALA A 22 21.99 4.19 -1.88
CA ALA A 22 22.75 5.38 -1.52
C ALA A 22 21.94 6.67 -1.78
N ASP A 23 22.37 7.75 -1.17
CA ASP A 23 21.73 9.05 -1.39
C ASP A 23 21.74 9.41 -2.88
N ILE A 24 20.64 10.02 -3.33
CA ILE A 24 20.45 10.33 -4.74
C ILE A 24 21.54 11.30 -5.19
N ASP A 25 22.35 10.86 -6.14
CA ASP A 25 23.36 11.68 -6.79
C ASP A 25 22.76 12.37 -8.02
N ARG A 26 23.03 13.66 -8.16
CA ARG A 26 22.51 14.49 -9.25
C ARG A 26 23.30 14.38 -10.55
N ASP A 27 24.50 13.82 -10.50
CA ASP A 27 25.45 13.85 -11.63
C ASP A 27 25.53 12.54 -12.44
N ALA A 28 24.79 11.51 -12.09
CA ALA A 28 24.91 10.22 -12.76
C ALA A 28 23.84 9.97 -13.82
N SER A 29 24.26 9.86 -15.06
CA SER A 29 23.91 8.81 -16.04
C SER A 29 23.09 9.12 -17.30
N THR A 30 23.14 8.16 -18.22
CA THR A 30 22.43 7.99 -19.51
C THR A 30 20.90 7.92 -19.41
N GLN A 31 20.34 7.77 -18.22
CA GLN A 31 18.89 7.80 -17.97
C GLN A 31 18.45 9.22 -17.61
N VAL A 32 17.44 9.71 -18.31
CA VAL A 32 16.92 11.06 -18.12
C VAL A 32 15.59 10.99 -17.36
N THR A 33 15.47 11.80 -16.32
CA THR A 33 14.20 11.99 -15.63
C THR A 33 13.47 13.18 -16.25
N ILE A 34 12.23 12.94 -16.65
CA ILE A 34 11.36 13.96 -17.25
C ILE A 34 10.21 14.25 -16.30
N LYS A 35 10.03 15.53 -15.94
CA LYS A 35 8.87 15.97 -15.16
C LYS A 35 7.68 16.21 -16.07
N CYS A 36 6.57 15.55 -15.80
CA CYS A 36 5.33 15.75 -16.52
C CYS A 36 4.70 17.10 -16.16
N GLN A 37 4.50 17.95 -17.14
CA GLN A 37 3.88 19.26 -16.94
C GLN A 37 2.39 19.18 -16.62
N GLY A 38 1.72 18.09 -16.97
CA GLY A 38 0.29 17.93 -16.74
C GLY A 38 -0.07 17.48 -15.32
N CYS A 39 0.75 16.62 -14.69
CA CYS A 39 0.46 16.08 -13.36
C CYS A 39 1.62 16.14 -12.36
N GLY A 40 2.77 16.68 -12.76
CA GLY A 40 3.94 16.83 -11.91
C GLY A 40 4.79 15.57 -11.72
N ALA A 41 4.35 14.39 -12.17
CA ALA A 41 5.06 13.13 -11.98
C ALA A 41 6.45 13.14 -12.64
N GLU A 42 7.44 12.58 -11.97
CA GLU A 42 8.80 12.40 -12.48
C GLU A 42 8.94 10.99 -13.06
N ILE A 43 9.37 10.90 -14.32
CA ILE A 43 9.43 9.66 -15.08
C ILE A 43 10.84 9.46 -15.60
N VAL A 44 11.41 8.29 -15.37
CA VAL A 44 12.72 7.92 -15.90
C VAL A 44 12.54 7.32 -17.29
N VAL A 45 13.25 7.87 -18.25
CA VAL A 45 13.26 7.41 -19.65
C VAL A 45 14.68 7.04 -20.03
N ASP A 46 14.84 5.87 -20.65
CA ASP A 46 16.09 5.53 -21.29
C ASP A 46 16.17 6.22 -22.66
N THR A 47 17.01 7.21 -22.76
CA THR A 47 17.17 8.03 -23.96
C THR A 47 17.91 7.31 -25.09
N SER A 48 18.52 6.17 -24.81
CA SER A 48 19.17 5.36 -25.86
C SER A 48 18.16 4.77 -26.86
N GLU A 49 16.89 4.62 -26.47
CA GLU A 49 15.86 3.98 -27.30
C GLU A 49 14.70 4.91 -27.70
N SER A 50 14.46 6.00 -26.99
CA SER A 50 13.35 6.92 -27.32
C SER A 50 13.57 8.35 -26.88
N MET A 51 13.26 9.28 -27.79
CA MET A 51 13.27 10.73 -27.53
C MET A 51 11.95 11.24 -26.95
N THR A 52 10.95 10.39 -26.86
CA THR A 52 9.61 10.70 -26.36
C THR A 52 9.08 9.62 -25.44
N ALA A 53 8.40 10.01 -24.38
CA ALA A 53 7.72 9.10 -23.49
C ALA A 53 6.28 9.57 -23.26
N ARG A 54 5.41 8.67 -22.85
CA ARG A 54 4.06 9.01 -22.45
C ARG A 54 3.96 8.91 -20.94
N CYS A 55 3.47 9.97 -20.30
CA CYS A 55 3.20 9.93 -18.86
C CYS A 55 2.19 8.84 -18.55
N HIS A 56 2.56 7.89 -17.70
CA HIS A 56 1.69 6.77 -17.32
C HIS A 56 0.54 7.22 -16.38
N TRP A 57 0.67 8.38 -15.73
CA TRP A 57 -0.36 8.94 -14.87
C TRP A 57 -1.45 9.70 -15.63
N CYS A 58 -1.08 10.78 -16.35
CA CYS A 58 -2.02 11.63 -17.06
C CYS A 58 -2.04 11.40 -18.58
N ARG A 59 -1.21 10.49 -19.10
CA ARG A 59 -1.07 10.11 -20.52
C ARG A 59 -0.54 11.22 -21.43
N GLN A 60 -0.12 12.34 -20.89
CA GLN A 60 0.48 13.41 -21.68
C GLN A 60 1.79 12.92 -22.31
N MET A 61 2.03 13.32 -23.57
CA MET A 61 3.32 13.12 -24.21
C MET A 61 4.37 14.00 -23.55
N LEU A 62 5.51 13.42 -23.25
CA LEU A 62 6.66 14.09 -22.63
C LEU A 62 7.76 14.26 -23.67
N SER A 63 8.38 15.42 -23.68
CA SER A 63 9.59 15.70 -24.45
C SER A 63 10.80 15.85 -23.52
N ILE A 64 11.98 15.60 -24.05
CA ILE A 64 13.24 15.64 -23.29
C ILE A 64 13.64 17.05 -22.84
N GLU A 65 12.92 18.09 -23.26
CA GLU A 65 13.25 19.49 -22.98
C GLU A 65 13.23 19.87 -21.48
N ASN A 66 12.48 19.11 -20.64
CA ASN A 66 12.39 19.35 -19.19
C ASN A 66 13.06 18.21 -18.41
N GLN A 67 14.37 18.10 -18.50
CA GLN A 67 15.15 17.05 -17.86
C GLN A 67 15.46 17.38 -16.40
N ILE A 68 15.25 16.39 -15.53
CA ILE A 68 15.71 16.41 -14.15
C ILE A 68 16.82 15.36 -14.00
N PRO A 69 17.95 15.70 -13.36
CA PRO A 69 19.02 14.72 -13.13
C PRO A 69 18.47 13.47 -12.43
N ASN A 70 18.89 12.30 -12.91
CA ASN A 70 18.41 11.04 -12.37
C ASN A 70 19.04 10.73 -11.01
N GLY A 71 18.30 10.03 -10.16
CA GLY A 71 18.80 9.47 -8.91
C GLY A 71 19.60 8.18 -9.14
N ALA A 72 19.85 7.44 -8.08
CA ALA A 72 20.58 6.19 -8.13
C ALA A 72 19.86 5.11 -8.95
N VAL A 73 20.61 4.32 -9.69
CA VAL A 73 20.12 3.10 -10.34
C VAL A 73 19.75 2.09 -9.26
N PRO A 74 18.61 1.39 -9.34
CA PRO A 74 18.21 0.44 -8.31
C PRO A 74 19.16 -0.77 -8.21
N ASP A 75 19.24 -1.36 -7.02
CA ASP A 75 20.04 -2.57 -6.79
C ASP A 75 19.38 -3.82 -7.39
N ILE A 76 18.06 -3.89 -7.27
CA ILE A 76 17.27 -5.06 -7.65
C ILE A 76 15.99 -4.64 -8.37
N LEU A 77 15.39 -5.57 -9.08
CA LEU A 77 14.06 -5.45 -9.64
C LEU A 77 13.30 -6.77 -9.59
N LEU A 78 11.98 -6.68 -9.59
CA LEU A 78 11.10 -7.81 -9.86
C LEU A 78 10.66 -7.78 -11.33
N PRO A 79 10.92 -8.82 -12.14
CA PRO A 79 10.43 -8.87 -13.51
C PRO A 79 8.90 -8.94 -13.56
N PHE A 80 8.27 -8.38 -14.59
CA PHE A 80 6.86 -8.62 -14.88
C PHE A 80 6.59 -10.11 -15.05
N LEU A 81 5.58 -10.63 -14.36
CA LEU A 81 5.11 -12.01 -14.49
C LEU A 81 3.77 -12.06 -15.23
N LEU A 82 2.83 -11.19 -14.84
CA LEU A 82 1.55 -11.10 -15.51
C LEU A 82 1.69 -10.37 -16.85
N SER A 83 1.11 -10.96 -17.88
CA SER A 83 1.00 -10.31 -19.19
C SER A 83 0.04 -9.10 -19.16
N LYS A 84 0.16 -8.22 -20.16
CA LYS A 84 -0.75 -7.09 -20.34
C LYS A 84 -2.22 -7.53 -20.45
N ASP A 85 -2.50 -8.65 -21.10
CA ASP A 85 -3.87 -9.16 -21.26
C ASP A 85 -4.46 -9.68 -19.95
N GLN A 86 -3.63 -10.32 -19.12
CA GLN A 86 -4.06 -10.74 -17.78
C GLN A 86 -4.36 -9.54 -16.88
N ALA A 87 -3.52 -8.51 -16.92
CA ALA A 87 -3.76 -7.26 -16.20
C ALA A 87 -5.03 -6.54 -16.72
N ARG A 88 -5.22 -6.52 -18.05
CA ARG A 88 -6.43 -5.99 -18.69
C ARG A 88 -7.69 -6.62 -18.11
N ALA A 89 -7.74 -7.95 -18.08
CA ALA A 89 -8.91 -8.67 -17.55
C ALA A 89 -9.21 -8.29 -16.09
N LYS A 90 -8.17 -8.11 -15.26
CA LYS A 90 -8.32 -7.68 -13.86
C LYS A 90 -8.84 -6.25 -13.74
N ILE A 91 -8.31 -5.32 -14.52
CA ILE A 91 -8.74 -3.91 -14.55
C ILE A 91 -10.20 -3.80 -15.04
N GLU A 92 -10.55 -4.54 -16.09
CA GLU A 92 -11.93 -4.60 -16.59
C GLU A 92 -12.90 -5.14 -15.53
N ALA A 93 -12.54 -6.23 -14.86
CA ALA A 93 -13.32 -6.80 -13.77
C ALA A 93 -13.49 -5.81 -12.60
N PHE A 94 -12.43 -5.09 -12.25
CA PHE A 94 -12.46 -4.04 -11.23
C PHE A 94 -13.42 -2.90 -11.60
N ALA A 95 -13.32 -2.38 -12.82
CA ALA A 95 -14.19 -1.31 -13.33
C ALA A 95 -15.65 -1.79 -13.44
N LYS A 96 -15.88 -3.03 -13.91
CA LYS A 96 -17.21 -3.62 -14.06
C LYS A 96 -17.93 -3.75 -12.71
N LYS A 97 -17.27 -4.23 -11.67
CA LYS A 97 -17.83 -4.33 -10.31
C LYS A 97 -18.33 -2.99 -9.77
N ARG A 98 -17.73 -1.88 -10.20
CA ARG A 98 -18.05 -0.51 -9.77
C ARG A 98 -18.87 0.28 -10.78
N SER A 99 -19.22 -0.32 -11.92
CA SER A 99 -19.86 0.36 -13.07
C SER A 99 -21.19 1.00 -12.71
N PHE A 100 -21.93 0.47 -11.73
CA PHE A 100 -23.20 1.06 -11.31
C PHE A 100 -23.02 2.51 -10.80
N TYR A 101 -21.99 2.76 -10.02
CA TYR A 101 -21.70 4.09 -9.47
C TYR A 101 -20.77 4.94 -10.34
N ALA A 102 -20.18 4.35 -11.37
CA ALA A 102 -19.22 5.04 -12.21
C ALA A 102 -19.90 6.19 -13.01
N ASN A 103 -19.14 7.27 -13.16
CA ASN A 103 -19.55 8.43 -13.94
C ASN A 103 -19.77 8.03 -15.43
N LYS A 104 -20.69 8.72 -16.12
CA LYS A 104 -21.04 8.39 -17.52
C LYS A 104 -19.89 8.63 -18.49
N GLN A 105 -19.14 9.71 -18.29
CA GLN A 105 -18.02 10.07 -19.13
C GLN A 105 -16.91 9.04 -19.03
N PHE A 106 -16.55 8.64 -17.80
CA PHE A 106 -15.59 7.55 -17.57
C PHE A 106 -15.99 6.27 -18.31
N LYS A 107 -17.28 5.88 -18.25
CA LYS A 107 -17.75 4.68 -18.95
C LYS A 107 -17.59 4.75 -20.46
N ALA A 108 -17.77 5.93 -21.04
CA ALA A 108 -17.65 6.14 -22.48
C ALA A 108 -16.18 6.18 -22.93
N GLU A 109 -15.29 6.68 -22.07
CA GLU A 109 -13.87 6.88 -22.37
C GLU A 109 -12.98 5.72 -21.87
N PHE A 110 -13.54 4.79 -21.10
CA PHE A 110 -12.77 3.66 -20.58
C PHE A 110 -12.26 2.80 -21.72
N SER A 111 -10.94 2.77 -21.86
CA SER A 111 -10.25 1.96 -22.86
C SER A 111 -9.05 1.27 -22.24
N THR A 112 -8.98 -0.03 -22.38
CA THR A 112 -7.89 -0.85 -21.87
C THR A 112 -6.61 -0.76 -22.70
N GLU A 113 -6.62 -0.08 -23.85
CA GLU A 113 -5.43 0.23 -24.63
C GLU A 113 -4.45 1.13 -23.86
N ASN A 114 -5.00 1.93 -22.94
CA ASN A 114 -4.24 2.85 -22.11
C ASN A 114 -3.57 2.20 -20.89
N ILE A 115 -3.55 0.88 -20.78
CA ILE A 115 -2.84 0.16 -19.73
C ILE A 115 -1.34 0.16 -20.04
N LEU A 116 -0.57 0.67 -19.10
CA LEU A 116 0.89 0.77 -19.18
C LEU A 116 1.54 -0.09 -18.10
N GLY A 117 2.64 -0.73 -18.46
CA GLY A 117 3.53 -1.36 -17.50
C GLY A 117 4.51 -0.34 -16.96
N VAL A 118 4.59 -0.24 -15.64
CA VAL A 118 5.40 0.75 -14.95
C VAL A 118 6.23 0.08 -13.87
N TYR A 119 7.50 0.42 -13.79
CA TYR A 119 8.34 0.12 -12.66
C TYR A 119 8.29 1.27 -11.66
N LEU A 120 7.87 0.98 -10.44
CA LEU A 120 7.80 1.96 -9.37
C LEU A 120 8.96 1.78 -8.40
N PRO A 121 9.55 2.88 -7.89
CA PRO A 121 10.71 2.83 -7.02
C PRO A 121 10.31 2.53 -5.58
N TYR A 122 11.00 1.59 -4.96
CA TYR A 122 10.87 1.22 -3.56
C TYR A 122 12.23 1.13 -2.89
N LEU A 123 12.26 1.35 -1.59
CA LEU A 123 13.33 0.93 -0.71
C LEU A 123 12.90 -0.36 -0.03
N VAL A 124 13.77 -1.34 -0.05
CA VAL A 124 13.59 -2.63 0.59
C VAL A 124 14.55 -2.73 1.75
N VAL A 125 14.02 -3.02 2.93
CA VAL A 125 14.82 -3.17 4.13
C VAL A 125 14.67 -4.57 4.72
N ASP A 126 15.81 -5.18 4.98
CA ASP A 126 15.93 -6.35 5.84
C ASP A 126 16.41 -5.87 7.21
N ALA A 127 15.79 -6.31 8.30
CA ALA A 127 16.09 -5.83 9.64
C ALA A 127 16.23 -6.98 10.64
N LEU A 128 17.19 -6.84 11.56
CA LEU A 128 17.33 -7.68 12.74
C LEU A 128 16.95 -6.86 13.96
N THR A 129 16.02 -7.38 14.76
CA THR A 129 15.51 -6.66 15.92
C THR A 129 15.51 -7.52 17.17
N HIS A 130 15.72 -6.87 18.32
CA HIS A 130 15.42 -7.42 19.62
C HIS A 130 14.20 -6.73 20.22
N ASN A 131 13.20 -7.51 20.59
CA ASN A 131 11.89 -6.98 20.97
C ASN A 131 11.56 -7.37 22.41
N SER A 132 11.12 -6.40 23.22
CA SER A 132 10.62 -6.61 24.56
C SER A 132 9.28 -5.92 24.72
N LEU A 133 8.23 -6.72 24.92
CA LEU A 133 6.87 -6.24 25.09
C LEU A 133 6.33 -6.74 26.42
N ASN A 134 5.79 -5.84 27.23
CA ASN A 134 5.16 -6.15 28.51
C ASN A 134 3.78 -5.50 28.57
N GLY A 135 2.81 -6.19 29.15
CA GLY A 135 1.44 -5.71 29.22
C GLY A 135 0.54 -6.63 30.00
N THR A 136 -0.75 -6.43 29.80
CA THR A 136 -1.83 -7.21 30.42
C THR A 136 -2.65 -7.94 29.37
N ALA A 137 -3.07 -9.15 29.71
CA ALA A 137 -3.95 -9.97 28.88
C ALA A 137 -5.16 -10.46 29.70
N GLY A 138 -6.31 -10.53 29.05
CA GLY A 138 -7.54 -10.97 29.66
C GLY A 138 -7.99 -12.35 29.15
N LYS A 139 -8.36 -13.23 30.05
CA LYS A 139 -8.97 -14.53 29.71
C LYS A 139 -10.41 -14.56 30.22
N VAL A 140 -11.36 -14.76 29.34
CA VAL A 140 -12.75 -14.97 29.73
C VAL A 140 -12.87 -16.31 30.44
N VAL A 141 -13.25 -16.31 31.72
CA VAL A 141 -13.43 -17.52 32.54
C VAL A 141 -14.87 -17.92 32.66
N ARG A 142 -15.77 -16.95 32.54
CA ARG A 142 -17.21 -17.17 32.60
C ARG A 142 -17.95 -16.19 31.72
N THR A 143 -18.97 -16.68 31.02
CA THR A 143 -19.95 -15.88 30.28
C THR A 143 -21.32 -16.12 30.86
N TYR A 144 -22.06 -15.06 31.16
CA TYR A 144 -23.43 -15.17 31.63
C TYR A 144 -24.28 -14.05 31.10
N THR A 145 -25.60 -14.31 31.03
CA THR A 145 -26.56 -13.34 30.51
C THR A 145 -27.46 -12.87 31.65
N ARG A 146 -27.67 -11.56 31.72
CA ARG A 146 -28.63 -10.94 32.64
C ARG A 146 -29.70 -10.22 31.83
N GLY A 147 -30.92 -10.17 32.36
CA GLY A 147 -32.07 -9.54 31.73
C GLY A 147 -33.08 -10.57 31.24
N SER A 148 -34.25 -10.09 30.87
CA SER A 148 -35.38 -10.91 30.36
C SER A 148 -35.90 -10.27 29.05
N GLY A 149 -36.38 -11.07 28.11
CA GLY A 149 -36.86 -10.58 26.82
C GLY A 149 -35.74 -9.95 25.97
N ASP A 150 -36.04 -8.81 25.35
CA ASP A 150 -35.11 -8.11 24.46
C ASP A 150 -34.02 -7.31 25.21
N ASN A 151 -34.09 -7.21 26.52
CA ASN A 151 -33.07 -6.56 27.36
C ASN A 151 -32.04 -7.55 27.90
N LYS A 152 -31.67 -8.55 27.12
CA LYS A 152 -30.61 -9.50 27.48
C LYS A 152 -29.25 -8.90 27.20
N GLU A 153 -28.44 -8.75 28.23
CA GLU A 153 -27.05 -8.30 28.15
C GLU A 153 -26.11 -9.45 28.50
N THR A 154 -25.05 -9.60 27.71
CA THR A 154 -24.03 -10.62 27.96
C THR A 154 -22.89 -10.01 28.75
N TYR A 155 -22.56 -10.62 29.88
CA TYR A 155 -21.48 -10.24 30.77
C TYR A 155 -20.37 -11.29 30.73
N TYR A 156 -19.14 -10.82 30.94
CA TYR A 156 -17.95 -11.65 30.96
C TYR A 156 -17.20 -11.44 32.26
N ASP A 157 -16.89 -12.50 32.97
CA ASP A 157 -15.90 -12.49 34.04
C ASP A 157 -14.55 -12.73 33.38
N ILE A 158 -13.61 -11.83 33.60
CA ILE A 158 -12.30 -11.84 32.93
C ILE A 158 -11.20 -11.86 34.00
N ASP A 159 -10.38 -12.88 33.94
CA ASP A 159 -9.14 -12.92 34.71
C ASP A 159 -8.04 -12.14 33.95
N HIS A 160 -7.31 -11.30 34.68
CA HIS A 160 -6.22 -10.52 34.11
C HIS A 160 -4.87 -11.12 34.48
N TYR A 161 -4.00 -11.20 33.47
CA TYR A 161 -2.66 -11.76 33.59
C TYR A 161 -1.61 -10.74 33.14
N SER A 162 -0.48 -10.66 33.84
CA SER A 162 0.69 -9.98 33.32
C SER A 162 1.35 -10.85 32.27
N VAL A 163 1.63 -10.30 31.11
CA VAL A 163 2.27 -10.99 30.00
C VAL A 163 3.49 -10.23 29.54
N GLY A 164 4.57 -10.98 29.28
CA GLY A 164 5.79 -10.45 28.71
C GLY A 164 6.27 -11.29 27.54
N ARG A 165 6.88 -10.65 26.55
CA ARG A 165 7.55 -11.31 25.41
C ARG A 165 8.88 -10.65 25.17
N ASN A 166 9.90 -11.49 25.06
CA ASN A 166 11.26 -11.09 24.74
C ASN A 166 11.79 -12.04 23.65
N PHE A 167 12.11 -11.51 22.47
CA PHE A 167 12.49 -12.30 21.32
C PHE A 167 13.27 -11.51 20.28
N ASP A 168 14.14 -12.21 19.55
CA ASP A 168 14.80 -11.67 18.38
C ASP A 168 13.96 -11.99 17.13
N LEU A 169 13.91 -11.04 16.20
CA LEU A 169 13.13 -11.16 14.98
C LEU A 169 13.95 -10.68 13.78
N ALA A 170 14.01 -11.52 12.75
CA ALA A 170 14.52 -11.14 11.44
C ALA A 170 13.34 -10.82 10.53
N ILE A 171 13.38 -9.66 9.91
CA ILE A 171 12.40 -9.18 8.92
C ILE A 171 13.13 -9.11 7.59
N SER A 172 12.58 -9.73 6.56
CA SER A 172 13.16 -9.71 5.22
C SER A 172 12.16 -9.15 4.21
N GLY A 173 12.65 -8.32 3.29
CA GLY A 173 11.87 -7.80 2.17
C GLY A 173 10.78 -6.81 2.57
N LEU A 174 10.93 -6.07 3.67
CA LEU A 174 10.00 -4.99 3.99
C LEU A 174 10.16 -3.88 2.93
N THR A 175 9.10 -3.65 2.17
CA THR A 175 9.10 -2.67 1.06
C THR A 175 8.47 -1.36 1.48
N ILE A 176 9.16 -0.26 1.21
CA ILE A 176 8.71 1.09 1.52
C ILE A 176 8.76 1.90 0.22
N GLU A 177 7.67 2.55 -0.11
CA GLU A 177 7.60 3.41 -1.27
C GLU A 177 8.63 4.54 -1.17
N ALA A 178 9.32 4.81 -2.28
CA ALA A 178 10.41 5.78 -2.31
C ALA A 178 10.15 6.94 -3.28
N SER A 179 8.86 7.29 -3.45
CA SER A 179 8.39 8.44 -4.22
C SER A 179 7.63 9.39 -3.31
N SER A 180 8.08 10.64 -3.22
CA SER A 180 7.51 11.67 -2.33
C SER A 180 6.07 12.03 -2.70
N ASP A 181 5.74 11.99 -3.99
CA ASP A 181 4.39 12.28 -4.47
C ASP A 181 3.34 11.27 -3.96
N LYS A 182 3.78 10.10 -3.51
CA LYS A 182 2.92 8.99 -3.08
C LYS A 182 3.00 8.70 -1.59
N LEU A 183 4.13 8.99 -0.96
CA LEU A 183 4.31 9.01 0.48
C LEU A 183 3.82 10.32 1.08
N ASN A 184 2.58 10.68 0.83
CA ASN A 184 2.06 11.89 1.43
C ASN A 184 1.89 11.70 2.94
N VAL A 185 2.67 12.44 3.69
CA VAL A 185 2.69 12.43 5.16
C VAL A 185 1.45 13.13 5.73
N ASP A 186 0.69 13.86 4.89
CA ASP A 186 -0.51 14.55 5.32
C ASP A 186 -1.74 13.64 5.17
N PRO A 187 -2.32 13.15 6.29
CA PRO A 187 -3.50 12.29 6.25
C PRO A 187 -4.76 13.01 5.72
N THR A 188 -4.72 14.34 5.58
CA THR A 188 -5.84 15.13 5.03
C THR A 188 -5.77 15.26 3.52
N SER A 189 -4.61 15.06 2.90
CA SER A 189 -4.51 15.01 1.46
C SER A 189 -4.89 13.59 1.00
N ASN A 190 -5.90 13.52 0.16
CA ASN A 190 -6.41 12.29 -0.42
C ASN A 190 -5.40 11.73 -1.44
N THR A 191 -4.22 11.37 -0.97
CA THR A 191 -3.29 10.60 -1.76
C THR A 191 -3.78 9.18 -1.77
N ASN A 192 -4.19 8.79 -2.93
CA ASN A 192 -4.47 7.41 -3.25
C ASN A 192 -3.18 6.59 -3.10
N ASN A 193 -2.86 6.19 -1.90
CA ASN A 193 -1.77 5.26 -1.63
C ASN A 193 -2.18 3.84 -2.07
N ILE A 194 -2.70 3.76 -3.31
CA ILE A 194 -3.23 2.54 -3.92
C ILE A 194 -2.11 1.52 -4.08
N ILE A 195 -0.88 1.98 -4.26
CA ILE A 195 0.26 1.11 -4.50
C ILE A 195 0.58 0.31 -3.25
N ASN A 196 0.44 0.89 -2.06
CA ASN A 196 0.60 0.14 -0.81
C ASN A 196 -0.52 -0.89 -0.60
N THR A 197 -1.66 -0.73 -1.25
CA THR A 197 -2.79 -1.65 -1.15
C THR A 197 -2.72 -2.85 -2.10
N ILE A 198 -1.83 -2.82 -3.11
CA ILE A 198 -1.55 -3.98 -3.98
C ILE A 198 -0.39 -4.85 -3.47
N MET A 199 0.11 -4.57 -2.29
CA MET A 199 1.09 -5.41 -1.60
C MET A 199 0.46 -6.76 -1.17
N PRO A 200 1.25 -7.81 -0.91
CA PRO A 200 2.71 -7.85 -0.97
C PRO A 200 3.24 -8.14 -2.37
N PHE A 201 4.50 -7.79 -2.58
CA PHE A 201 5.31 -8.30 -3.70
C PHE A 201 6.14 -9.50 -3.23
N ASP A 202 6.38 -10.45 -4.14
CA ASP A 202 7.18 -11.66 -3.89
C ASP A 202 8.69 -11.37 -4.00
N MET A 203 9.21 -10.59 -3.05
CA MET A 203 10.59 -10.09 -3.06
C MET A 203 11.66 -11.18 -3.10
N GLU A 204 11.34 -12.40 -2.74
CA GLU A 204 12.19 -13.58 -2.89
C GLU A 204 12.59 -13.86 -4.34
N ASN A 205 11.78 -13.42 -5.30
CA ASN A 205 12.04 -13.56 -6.74
C ASN A 205 12.69 -12.31 -7.37
N ALA A 206 13.14 -11.37 -6.54
CA ALA A 206 13.87 -10.21 -7.03
C ALA A 206 15.24 -10.61 -7.58
N ILE A 207 15.62 -10.00 -8.70
CA ILE A 207 16.89 -10.22 -9.35
C ILE A 207 17.74 -8.96 -9.32
N ALA A 208 19.05 -9.09 -9.58
CA ALA A 208 19.92 -7.94 -9.75
C ALA A 208 19.42 -7.06 -10.90
N TYR A 209 19.46 -5.74 -10.70
CA TYR A 209 19.02 -4.80 -11.73
C TYR A 209 19.75 -4.99 -13.04
N ASN A 210 18.98 -4.95 -14.12
CA ASN A 210 19.48 -4.91 -15.49
C ASN A 210 18.53 -4.07 -16.34
N GLY A 211 19.02 -3.01 -16.97
CA GLY A 211 18.23 -2.08 -17.78
C GLY A 211 17.45 -2.71 -18.92
N ASN A 212 17.86 -3.91 -19.40
CA ASN A 212 17.11 -4.63 -20.42
C ASN A 212 15.68 -4.99 -20.01
N TYR A 213 15.41 -5.13 -18.71
CA TYR A 213 14.06 -5.38 -18.21
C TYR A 213 13.15 -4.15 -18.29
N LEU A 214 13.69 -2.96 -18.47
CA LEU A 214 12.91 -1.74 -18.66
C LEU A 214 12.40 -1.56 -20.08
N LYS A 215 12.91 -2.35 -21.05
CA LYS A 215 12.50 -2.24 -22.46
C LYS A 215 11.00 -2.48 -22.62
N GLY A 216 10.30 -1.50 -23.20
CA GLY A 216 8.86 -1.54 -23.38
C GLY A 216 8.02 -1.14 -22.15
N PHE A 217 8.66 -0.78 -21.06
CA PHE A 217 8.03 -0.30 -19.83
C PHE A 217 8.49 1.12 -19.51
N THR A 218 7.69 1.83 -18.72
CA THR A 218 8.10 3.10 -18.12
C THR A 218 8.59 2.86 -16.69
N SER A 219 9.41 3.75 -16.17
CA SER A 219 9.83 3.70 -14.76
C SER A 219 9.74 5.08 -14.14
N GLU A 220 9.48 5.10 -12.84
CA GLU A 220 9.55 6.33 -12.05
C GLU A 220 10.88 6.43 -11.33
N ARG A 221 11.28 7.67 -11.06
CA ARG A 221 12.47 7.93 -10.26
C ARG A 221 12.19 7.75 -8.78
N ARG A 222 13.15 7.17 -8.07
CA ARG A 222 13.25 7.32 -6.62
C ARG A 222 13.68 8.75 -6.31
N ASP A 223 12.93 9.45 -5.48
CA ASP A 223 13.20 10.83 -5.05
C ASP A 223 13.36 10.95 -3.53
N MET A 224 13.12 9.87 -2.79
CA MET A 224 13.29 9.81 -1.34
C MET A 224 14.53 9.01 -0.94
N ASN A 225 15.30 9.55 0.00
CA ASN A 225 16.44 8.90 0.62
C ASN A 225 16.02 8.13 1.89
N ILE A 226 16.89 7.24 2.36
CA ILE A 226 16.61 6.39 3.54
C ILE A 226 16.22 7.23 4.75
N ASP A 227 16.88 8.35 4.99
CA ASP A 227 16.62 9.21 6.15
C ASP A 227 15.17 9.73 6.18
N GLN A 228 14.59 9.99 4.99
CA GLN A 228 13.21 10.48 4.87
C GLN A 228 12.16 9.40 5.17
N VAL A 229 12.47 8.13 4.92
CA VAL A 229 11.58 6.98 5.14
C VAL A 229 11.91 6.20 6.41
N HIS A 230 13.00 6.53 7.09
CA HIS A 230 13.50 5.79 8.24
C HIS A 230 12.47 5.68 9.37
N CYS A 231 11.77 6.77 9.69
CA CYS A 231 10.73 6.78 10.71
C CYS A 231 9.57 5.83 10.35
N LEU A 232 9.15 5.82 9.08
CA LEU A 232 8.11 4.92 8.60
C LEU A 232 8.55 3.46 8.68
N ALA A 233 9.78 3.17 8.26
CA ALA A 233 10.38 1.84 8.37
C ALA A 233 10.39 1.33 9.80
N THR A 234 10.90 2.15 10.72
CA THR A 234 10.97 1.82 12.15
C THR A 234 9.58 1.53 12.73
N THR A 235 8.59 2.33 12.37
CA THR A 235 7.19 2.13 12.79
C THR A 235 6.65 0.80 12.29
N GLN A 236 6.83 0.50 11.01
CA GLN A 236 6.36 -0.77 10.41
C GLN A 236 7.08 -1.99 11.00
N ILE A 237 8.38 -1.88 11.28
CA ILE A 237 9.16 -2.92 11.96
C ILE A 237 8.57 -3.19 13.35
N GLY A 238 8.26 -2.14 14.12
CA GLY A 238 7.60 -2.26 15.43
C GLY A 238 6.21 -2.90 15.34
N ASP A 239 5.43 -2.55 14.32
CA ASP A 239 4.11 -3.14 14.09
C ASP A 239 4.20 -4.64 13.75
N ILE A 240 5.19 -5.06 12.98
CA ILE A 240 5.46 -6.47 12.68
C ILE A 240 5.83 -7.22 13.97
N ALA A 241 6.70 -6.65 14.80
CA ALA A 241 7.09 -7.24 16.08
C ALA A 241 5.87 -7.39 17.02
N ARG A 242 5.04 -6.35 17.11
CA ARG A 242 3.79 -6.38 17.90
C ARG A 242 2.83 -7.43 17.39
N HIS A 243 2.66 -7.54 16.07
CA HIS A 243 1.82 -8.57 15.46
C HIS A 243 2.32 -9.97 15.80
N GLN A 244 3.63 -10.21 15.70
CA GLN A 244 4.24 -11.49 16.05
C GLN A 244 4.04 -11.82 17.53
N ALA A 245 4.25 -10.87 18.43
CA ALA A 245 4.00 -11.05 19.85
C ALA A 245 2.54 -11.40 20.14
N LYS A 246 1.59 -10.74 19.45
CA LYS A 246 0.14 -10.99 19.61
C LYS A 246 -0.25 -12.41 19.25
N GLN A 247 0.36 -13.00 18.23
CA GLN A 247 0.10 -14.40 17.85
C GLN A 247 0.45 -15.39 18.95
N THR A 248 1.47 -15.11 19.76
CA THR A 248 1.94 -15.98 20.85
C THR A 248 1.06 -15.92 22.11
N VAL A 249 0.12 -14.99 22.18
CA VAL A 249 -0.79 -14.78 23.33
C VAL A 249 -2.26 -15.01 22.97
N SER A 250 -2.51 -15.79 21.95
CA SER A 250 -3.86 -16.12 21.45
C SER A 250 -4.76 -16.87 22.45
N LEU A 251 -4.17 -17.43 23.51
CA LEU A 251 -4.89 -18.10 24.62
C LEU A 251 -5.76 -17.12 25.45
N TYR A 252 -5.47 -15.82 25.38
CA TYR A 252 -6.17 -14.80 26.14
C TYR A 252 -7.33 -14.26 25.32
N SER A 253 -8.51 -14.86 25.51
CA SER A 253 -9.70 -14.62 24.68
C SER A 253 -10.27 -13.20 24.76
N ALA A 254 -10.02 -12.46 25.86
CA ALA A 254 -10.42 -11.06 26.00
C ALA A 254 -9.36 -10.07 25.43
N GLY A 255 -8.31 -10.59 24.79
CA GLY A 255 -7.28 -9.79 24.14
C GLY A 255 -6.09 -9.47 25.02
N THR A 256 -5.12 -8.80 24.42
CA THR A 256 -3.88 -8.36 25.07
C THR A 256 -3.64 -6.90 24.79
N ARG A 257 -3.25 -6.15 25.82
CA ARG A 257 -2.84 -4.75 25.75
C ARG A 257 -1.37 -4.67 26.14
N TRP A 258 -0.54 -4.25 25.21
CA TRP A 258 0.85 -3.95 25.48
C TRP A 258 0.98 -2.56 26.09
N GLU A 259 1.69 -2.43 27.19
CA GLU A 259 1.85 -1.18 27.96
C GLU A 259 3.26 -0.60 27.81
N LYS A 260 4.23 -1.49 27.65
CA LYS A 260 5.63 -1.14 27.39
C LYS A 260 6.12 -1.96 26.21
N GLU A 261 6.55 -1.26 25.18
CA GLU A 261 7.08 -1.86 23.97
C GLU A 261 8.45 -1.25 23.69
N ASN A 262 9.42 -2.10 23.44
CA ASN A 262 10.74 -1.70 22.98
C ASN A 262 11.15 -2.61 21.83
N THR A 263 11.45 -2.01 20.69
CA THR A 263 12.02 -2.65 19.52
C THR A 263 13.39 -2.05 19.28
N ASP A 264 14.42 -2.81 19.62
CA ASP A 264 15.82 -2.46 19.39
C ASP A 264 16.24 -3.00 18.01
N ILE A 265 16.48 -2.11 17.06
CA ILE A 265 16.93 -2.46 15.71
C ILE A 265 18.45 -2.62 15.77
N ARG A 266 18.94 -3.86 15.72
CA ARG A 266 20.35 -4.23 15.82
C ARG A 266 21.08 -4.14 14.49
N GLY A 267 20.36 -4.16 13.38
CA GLY A 267 20.96 -4.02 12.07
C GLY A 267 19.93 -3.94 10.96
N THR A 268 20.29 -3.23 9.90
CA THR A 268 19.48 -3.10 8.70
C THR A 268 20.32 -3.26 7.45
N THR A 269 19.72 -3.83 6.41
CA THR A 269 20.27 -3.84 5.05
C THR A 269 19.26 -3.20 4.12
N TRP A 270 19.65 -2.12 3.45
CA TRP A 270 18.80 -1.37 2.56
C TRP A 270 19.19 -1.60 1.10
N ARG A 271 18.20 -1.81 0.25
CA ARG A 271 18.35 -1.93 -1.20
C ARG A 271 17.28 -1.10 -1.90
N SER A 272 17.62 -0.46 -2.98
CA SER A 272 16.64 0.15 -3.88
C SER A 272 16.10 -0.89 -4.85
N ALA A 273 14.79 -0.88 -5.09
CA ALA A 273 14.11 -1.86 -5.91
C ALA A 273 13.15 -1.22 -6.91
N TYR A 274 13.03 -1.80 -8.10
CA TYR A 274 11.93 -1.54 -9.01
C TYR A 274 10.88 -2.66 -8.92
N LEU A 275 9.64 -2.26 -8.62
CA LEU A 275 8.50 -3.18 -8.53
C LEU A 275 7.54 -3.00 -9.70
N PRO A 276 7.11 -4.09 -10.35
CA PRO A 276 6.36 -4.05 -11.59
C PRO A 276 4.85 -3.87 -11.32
N VAL A 277 4.25 -2.87 -11.94
CA VAL A 277 2.82 -2.55 -11.80
C VAL A 277 2.21 -2.33 -13.17
N TRP A 278 1.08 -2.95 -13.44
CA TRP A 278 0.22 -2.56 -14.54
C TRP A 278 -0.72 -1.46 -14.08
N LEU A 279 -0.69 -0.33 -14.75
CA LEU A 279 -1.39 0.88 -14.37
C LEU A 279 -2.36 1.33 -15.46
N TYR A 280 -3.61 1.54 -15.08
CA TYR A 280 -4.61 2.28 -15.84
C TYR A 280 -4.87 3.60 -15.14
N SER A 281 -4.76 4.72 -15.84
CA SER A 281 -4.98 6.04 -15.28
C SER A 281 -6.09 6.80 -16.05
N TYR A 282 -6.86 7.61 -15.33
CA TYR A 282 -7.92 8.44 -15.85
C TYR A 282 -7.95 9.81 -15.15
N LEU A 283 -7.86 10.88 -15.92
CA LEU A 283 -7.95 12.24 -15.41
C LEU A 283 -9.40 12.74 -15.53
N GLU A 284 -10.09 12.86 -14.40
CA GLU A 284 -11.42 13.48 -14.34
C GLU A 284 -11.28 14.99 -14.24
N VAL A 285 -11.89 15.73 -15.18
CA VAL A 285 -11.98 17.18 -15.10
C VAL A 285 -13.42 17.53 -14.70
N LYS A 286 -13.58 18.07 -13.48
CA LYS A 286 -14.89 18.49 -12.96
C LYS A 286 -15.32 19.82 -13.58
N LYS A 287 -16.64 20.10 -13.55
CA LYS A 287 -17.23 21.32 -14.10
C LYS A 287 -16.67 22.62 -13.48
N ASN A 288 -16.17 22.56 -12.26
CA ASN A 288 -15.51 23.68 -11.57
C ASN A 288 -14.02 23.82 -11.91
N GLY A 289 -13.50 23.07 -12.89
CA GLY A 289 -12.11 23.06 -13.29
C GLY A 289 -11.19 22.19 -12.39
N THR A 290 -11.68 21.62 -11.31
CA THR A 290 -10.88 20.70 -10.47
C THR A 290 -10.53 19.46 -11.25
N GLN A 291 -9.25 19.09 -11.25
CA GLN A 291 -8.74 17.87 -11.85
C GLN A 291 -8.53 16.81 -10.77
N LEU A 292 -9.05 15.62 -10.99
CA LEU A 292 -8.82 14.46 -10.12
C LEU A 292 -8.24 13.32 -10.94
N LEU A 293 -7.10 12.81 -10.49
CA LEU A 293 -6.47 11.66 -11.10
C LEU A 293 -7.00 10.38 -10.43
N HIS A 294 -7.61 9.54 -11.23
CA HIS A 294 -8.03 8.19 -10.83
C HIS A 294 -7.12 7.17 -11.48
N TYR A 295 -6.79 6.11 -10.77
CA TYR A 295 -6.02 5.01 -11.33
C TYR A 295 -6.42 3.66 -10.74
N VAL A 296 -6.21 2.62 -11.54
CA VAL A 296 -6.34 1.23 -11.13
C VAL A 296 -4.99 0.58 -11.35
N ALA A 297 -4.42 0.06 -10.28
CA ALA A 297 -3.13 -0.61 -10.27
C ALA A 297 -3.31 -2.12 -10.08
N VAL A 298 -2.52 -2.89 -10.80
CA VAL A 298 -2.42 -4.34 -10.66
C VAL A 298 -0.99 -4.71 -10.38
N ASN A 299 -0.75 -5.38 -9.25
CA ASN A 299 0.54 -5.99 -8.95
C ASN A 299 0.88 -6.99 -10.07
N ALA A 300 1.94 -6.72 -10.83
CA ALA A 300 2.29 -7.55 -11.98
C ALA A 300 2.91 -8.90 -11.61
N ARG A 301 3.02 -9.21 -10.32
CA ARG A 301 3.46 -10.50 -9.77
C ARG A 301 2.28 -11.32 -9.26
N THR A 302 1.55 -10.77 -8.30
CA THR A 302 0.47 -11.46 -7.58
C THR A 302 -0.91 -11.29 -8.23
N GLY A 303 -1.07 -10.22 -9.01
CA GLY A 303 -2.34 -9.86 -9.63
C GLY A 303 -3.31 -9.18 -8.67
N GLU A 304 -2.87 -8.80 -7.47
CA GLU A 304 -3.66 -7.97 -6.55
C GLU A 304 -4.02 -6.67 -7.25
N THR A 305 -5.29 -6.25 -7.11
CA THR A 305 -5.82 -5.14 -7.91
C THR A 305 -6.56 -4.16 -7.01
N MET A 306 -6.12 -2.91 -7.03
CA MET A 306 -6.71 -1.83 -6.26
C MET A 306 -6.78 -0.55 -7.09
N GLY A 307 -7.64 0.38 -6.67
CA GLY A 307 -7.75 1.65 -7.37
C GLY A 307 -9.01 2.41 -7.07
N SER A 308 -9.17 3.51 -7.78
CA SER A 308 -10.36 4.34 -7.78
C SER A 308 -10.86 4.59 -9.21
N ILE A 309 -12.16 4.77 -9.34
CA ILE A 309 -12.79 5.23 -10.58
C ILE A 309 -13.68 6.43 -10.27
N PRO A 310 -13.90 7.35 -11.21
CA PRO A 310 -14.79 8.49 -11.02
C PRO A 310 -16.21 8.05 -10.66
N VAL A 311 -16.75 8.57 -9.59
CA VAL A 311 -18.06 8.20 -9.06
C VAL A 311 -19.10 9.26 -9.39
N ASN A 312 -20.29 8.84 -9.79
CA ASN A 312 -21.45 9.71 -9.94
C ASN A 312 -22.07 9.99 -8.56
N THR A 313 -21.69 11.13 -7.97
CA THR A 313 -22.12 11.54 -6.63
C THR A 313 -23.64 11.68 -6.51
N ALA A 314 -24.34 12.12 -7.58
CA ALA A 314 -25.79 12.22 -7.57
C ALA A 314 -26.46 10.84 -7.44
N ARG A 315 -25.96 9.83 -8.17
CA ARG A 315 -26.45 8.45 -8.01
C ARG A 315 -26.16 7.89 -6.62
N LEU A 316 -24.98 8.17 -6.10
CA LEU A 316 -24.61 7.72 -4.76
C LEU A 316 -25.58 8.28 -3.71
N LEU A 317 -25.88 9.59 -3.76
CA LEU A 317 -26.81 10.25 -2.87
C LEU A 317 -28.23 9.68 -2.99
N VAL A 318 -28.71 9.46 -4.24
CA VAL A 318 -30.04 8.87 -4.45
C VAL A 318 -30.13 7.46 -3.86
N VAL A 319 -29.12 6.63 -4.09
CA VAL A 319 -29.11 5.26 -3.51
C VAL A 319 -29.01 5.30 -2.00
N SER A 320 -28.17 6.17 -1.43
CA SER A 320 -28.08 6.35 0.01
C SER A 320 -29.43 6.74 0.61
N ALA A 321 -30.10 7.74 0.02
CA ALA A 321 -31.44 8.17 0.46
C ALA A 321 -32.48 7.04 0.36
N ILE A 322 -32.46 6.24 -0.71
CA ILE A 322 -33.36 5.08 -0.86
C ILE A 322 -33.09 4.04 0.25
N VAL A 323 -31.83 3.74 0.50
CA VAL A 323 -31.45 2.78 1.55
C VAL A 323 -31.92 3.28 2.92
N GLU A 324 -31.71 4.57 3.23
CA GLU A 324 -32.19 5.18 4.49
C GLU A 324 -33.71 5.10 4.61
N VAL A 325 -34.45 5.47 3.57
CA VAL A 325 -35.94 5.42 3.56
C VAL A 325 -36.44 3.99 3.77
N ILE A 326 -35.74 2.98 3.33
CA ILE A 326 -36.14 1.58 3.52
C ILE A 326 -35.64 1.04 4.88
N ALA A 327 -34.40 1.30 5.23
CA ALA A 327 -33.80 0.74 6.45
C ALA A 327 -34.36 1.36 7.74
N LEU A 328 -34.67 2.65 7.72
CA LEU A 328 -35.13 3.37 8.88
C LEU A 328 -36.52 2.89 9.39
N PRO A 329 -37.56 2.72 8.54
CA PRO A 329 -38.82 2.12 8.96
C PRO A 329 -38.68 0.67 9.45
N ILE A 330 -37.83 -0.12 8.78
CA ILE A 330 -37.57 -1.51 9.17
C ILE A 330 -36.92 -1.54 10.58
N GLY A 331 -35.92 -0.69 10.80
CA GLY A 331 -35.28 -0.56 12.11
C GLY A 331 -36.25 -0.14 13.20
N ILE A 332 -37.10 0.87 12.93
CA ILE A 332 -38.15 1.31 13.87
C ILE A 332 -39.16 0.20 14.12
N ALA A 333 -39.61 -0.52 13.09
CA ALA A 333 -40.55 -1.64 13.24
C ALA A 333 -39.96 -2.78 14.08
N LEU A 334 -38.69 -3.14 13.88
CA LEU A 334 -38.01 -4.14 14.67
C LEU A 334 -37.87 -3.73 16.14
N ILE A 335 -37.52 -2.46 16.40
CA ILE A 335 -37.46 -1.91 17.75
C ILE A 335 -38.87 -1.93 18.41
N ALA A 336 -39.91 -1.50 17.69
CA ALA A 336 -41.27 -1.52 18.21
C ALA A 336 -41.78 -2.92 18.51
N LEU A 337 -41.47 -3.92 17.68
CA LEU A 337 -41.80 -5.32 17.93
C LEU A 337 -41.04 -5.86 19.14
N GLY A 338 -39.75 -5.50 19.25
CA GLY A 338 -38.92 -5.86 20.40
C GLY A 338 -39.42 -5.26 21.73
N VAL A 339 -39.89 -4.03 21.71
CA VAL A 339 -40.48 -3.36 22.92
C VAL A 339 -41.85 -3.93 23.25
N LEU A 340 -42.62 -4.44 22.26
CA LEU A 340 -43.94 -5.03 22.47
C LEU A 340 -43.89 -6.52 22.86
N GLY A 341 -42.72 -7.13 22.94
CA GLY A 341 -42.54 -8.53 23.43
C GLY A 341 -43.16 -9.58 22.53
N LEU A 342 -43.21 -9.39 21.20
CA LEU A 342 -43.65 -10.35 20.20
C LEU A 342 -42.46 -11.12 19.61
#